data_a31dab5a76e1573e0f95e4e05c1ee32e
#
_entry.id   a31dab5a76e1573e0f95e4e05c1ee32e
#
_cell.length_a   1.000
_cell.length_b   1.000
_cell.length_c   1.000
_cell.angle_alpha   90.00
_cell.angle_beta   90.00
_cell.angle_gamma   90.00
#
_symmetry.space_group_name_H-M   'P 1'
#
loop_
_entity.id
_entity.type
_entity.pdbx_description
1 polymer ?
#
loop_
_entity_poly.entity_id
_entity_poly.type
_entity_poly.pdbx_seq_one_letter_code
_entity_poly.pdbx_strand_id
1 'polypeptide(L)'
;MAAMLASSPAAGQLAGLATATPAAEEQVLDVRIPSAPGVILAATLRLPKRSGRYPAVILQTGSGPNTRGAYLTLQRRLIAAGIATLDFEKRGVGQSTGTFTDSMGDMETDLAAAIAWLRTRADIDGARIALLGHSQGAAAAPIVADRDGSLAAIVFLAGPVGDRGTMFLDGMRAQLIEGGRSPDAAESVVGAARIWMEARSRKAPGGEIVRARADLVAAFTRAGFPPQAAEGATKVLDTPQLLSFYEAAPGPALRRLRIPVLVVLAGRDEIVDPPGAAAALGENPNALVLTVPGAGHNFAYRPADAPPRTNPPGGRWLFPEPLIARWLTDWLVHGGMN
;
A
#
# COMPACT_ATOMS: atom_id res chain seq x y z
N MET A 1 20.26 -1.88 2.61
CA MET A 1 19.10 -1.56 3.50
C MET A 1 18.73 -0.08 3.52
N ALA A 2 19.65 0.88 3.44
CA ALA A 2 19.28 2.29 3.31
C ALA A 2 18.49 2.61 2.00
N ALA A 3 18.67 1.84 0.96
CA ALA A 3 17.96 2.02 -0.32
C ALA A 3 16.48 1.60 -0.29
N MET A 4 16.01 0.92 0.77
CA MET A 4 14.58 0.59 0.92
C MET A 4 13.72 1.80 1.29
N LEU A 5 14.35 2.85 1.82
CA LEU A 5 13.68 4.05 2.33
C LEU A 5 13.96 5.30 1.51
N ALA A 6 14.68 5.17 0.38
CA ALA A 6 14.81 6.29 -0.54
C ALA A 6 13.41 6.56 -1.11
N SER A 7 12.73 7.53 -0.50
CA SER A 7 11.53 8.15 -1.02
C SER A 7 11.76 8.48 -2.49
N SER A 8 11.10 7.75 -3.39
CA SER A 8 11.05 8.13 -4.79
C SER A 8 10.42 9.52 -4.89
N PRO A 9 11.07 10.51 -5.47
CA PRO A 9 10.46 11.82 -5.73
C PRO A 9 9.49 11.73 -6.94
N ALA A 10 8.65 10.71 -7.00
CA ALA A 10 7.84 10.41 -8.17
C ALA A 10 6.41 10.99 -8.11
N ALA A 11 6.05 11.75 -7.08
CA ALA A 11 4.73 12.38 -7.01
C ALA A 11 4.55 13.57 -7.98
N GLY A 12 5.61 14.04 -8.64
CA GLY A 12 5.59 15.25 -9.46
C GLY A 12 5.52 15.07 -10.97
N GLN A 13 5.62 13.87 -11.54
CA GLN A 13 5.79 13.68 -12.99
C GLN A 13 4.79 12.74 -13.67
N LEU A 14 3.59 12.56 -13.15
CA LEU A 14 2.55 11.72 -13.78
C LEU A 14 1.64 12.50 -14.75
N ALA A 15 2.12 13.56 -15.36
CA ALA A 15 1.42 14.31 -16.41
C ALA A 15 1.96 13.94 -17.79
N GLY A 16 1.41 12.90 -18.43
CA GLY A 16 1.82 12.61 -19.79
C GLY A 16 1.14 11.42 -20.44
N LEU A 17 0.27 11.72 -21.43
CA LEU A 17 -0.43 10.82 -22.34
C LEU A 17 -1.75 10.22 -21.84
N ALA A 18 -2.67 11.08 -21.42
CA ALA A 18 -4.08 10.73 -21.34
C ALA A 18 -4.74 10.98 -22.70
N THR A 19 -5.32 9.95 -23.31
CA THR A 19 -6.45 10.17 -24.23
C THR A 19 -7.48 10.97 -23.43
N ALA A 20 -7.81 12.18 -23.91
CA ALA A 20 -8.68 13.10 -23.21
C ALA A 20 -10.01 12.43 -22.89
N THR A 21 -10.19 12.02 -21.64
CA THR A 21 -11.53 11.73 -21.13
C THR A 21 -12.25 13.06 -21.07
N PRO A 22 -13.47 13.21 -21.65
CA PRO A 22 -14.23 14.46 -21.53
C PRO A 22 -14.24 14.86 -20.07
N ALA A 23 -13.99 16.13 -19.79
CA ALA A 23 -14.06 16.65 -18.43
C ALA A 23 -15.50 16.47 -17.95
N ALA A 24 -15.74 15.43 -17.15
CA ALA A 24 -17.01 15.30 -16.45
C ALA A 24 -17.12 16.50 -15.52
N GLU A 25 -18.30 17.13 -15.48
CA GLU A 25 -18.53 18.19 -14.51
C GLU A 25 -18.41 17.64 -13.12
N GLU A 26 -17.44 18.14 -12.35
CA GLU A 26 -17.16 17.73 -10.98
C GLU A 26 -17.27 18.92 -10.01
N GLN A 27 -17.63 18.59 -8.76
CA GLN A 27 -17.45 19.48 -7.62
C GLN A 27 -16.22 19.01 -6.84
N VAL A 28 -15.27 19.90 -6.61
CA VAL A 28 -14.05 19.62 -5.87
C VAL A 28 -14.11 20.34 -4.54
N LEU A 29 -13.97 19.60 -3.45
CA LEU A 29 -14.05 20.10 -2.08
C LEU A 29 -12.77 19.77 -1.33
N ASP A 30 -12.10 20.79 -0.79
CA ASP A 30 -11.07 20.59 0.23
C ASP A 30 -11.76 20.37 1.59
N VAL A 31 -11.43 19.23 2.20
CA VAL A 31 -12.09 18.79 3.44
C VAL A 31 -11.05 18.43 4.51
N ARG A 32 -11.50 18.45 5.76
CA ARG A 32 -10.69 18.11 6.93
C ARG A 32 -11.32 16.93 7.65
N ILE A 33 -10.56 15.85 7.84
CA ILE A 33 -11.06 14.61 8.43
C ILE A 33 -10.34 14.37 9.76
N PRO A 34 -11.05 14.50 10.91
CA PRO A 34 -10.49 14.09 12.19
C PRO A 34 -10.20 12.58 12.17
N SER A 35 -8.95 12.18 12.47
CA SER A 35 -8.54 10.79 12.45
C SER A 35 -8.23 10.25 13.85
N ALA A 36 -7.34 10.91 14.57
CA ALA A 36 -6.93 10.54 15.91
C ALA A 36 -6.72 11.81 16.76
N PRO A 37 -6.51 11.72 18.07
CA PRO A 37 -6.18 12.89 18.88
C PRO A 37 -5.01 13.69 18.30
N GLY A 38 -5.26 14.96 17.95
CA GLY A 38 -4.28 15.85 17.31
C GLY A 38 -4.01 15.60 15.82
N VAL A 39 -4.71 14.63 15.20
CA VAL A 39 -4.54 14.28 13.77
C VAL A 39 -5.79 14.67 12.99
N ILE A 40 -5.60 15.59 12.04
CA ILE A 40 -6.61 16.02 11.06
C ILE A 40 -6.01 15.81 9.67
N LEU A 41 -6.62 14.97 8.87
CA LEU A 41 -6.19 14.73 7.50
C LEU A 41 -6.73 15.81 6.57
N ALA A 42 -5.88 16.40 5.76
CA ALA A 42 -6.27 17.24 4.66
C ALA A 42 -6.60 16.35 3.46
N ALA A 43 -7.81 16.49 2.94
CA ALA A 43 -8.30 15.62 1.88
C ALA A 43 -9.02 16.42 0.78
N THR A 44 -9.09 15.83 -0.42
CA THR A 44 -9.89 16.32 -1.53
C THR A 44 -11.00 15.33 -1.81
N LEU A 45 -12.24 15.77 -1.66
CA LEU A 45 -13.42 15.05 -2.10
C LEU A 45 -13.86 15.58 -3.45
N ARG A 46 -13.95 14.69 -4.44
CA ARG A 46 -14.49 15.00 -5.77
C ARG A 46 -15.83 14.33 -5.92
N LEU A 47 -16.83 15.09 -6.31
CA LEU A 47 -18.21 14.62 -6.48
C LEU A 47 -18.65 14.84 -7.94
N PRO A 48 -19.36 13.87 -8.56
CA PRO A 48 -20.04 14.12 -9.82
C PRO A 48 -21.08 15.25 -9.67
N LYS A 49 -21.24 16.13 -10.67
CA LYS A 49 -22.30 17.13 -10.66
C LYS A 49 -23.66 16.55 -11.11
N ARG A 50 -24.20 15.66 -10.33
CA ARG A 50 -25.54 15.08 -10.52
C ARG A 50 -26.31 15.18 -9.22
N SER A 51 -27.62 14.98 -9.22
CA SER A 51 -28.40 14.84 -7.98
C SER A 51 -28.34 13.40 -7.47
N GLY A 52 -28.32 13.21 -6.15
CA GLY A 52 -28.40 11.91 -5.52
C GLY A 52 -27.25 11.60 -4.55
N ARG A 53 -27.22 10.36 -4.07
CA ARG A 53 -26.13 9.83 -3.23
C ARG A 53 -25.19 9.01 -4.09
N TYR A 54 -23.89 9.28 -3.96
CA TYR A 54 -22.88 8.64 -4.80
C TYR A 54 -22.21 7.49 -4.08
N PRO A 55 -21.92 6.36 -4.75
CA PRO A 55 -20.86 5.48 -4.31
C PRO A 55 -19.54 6.24 -4.26
N ALA A 56 -18.59 5.79 -3.43
CA ALA A 56 -17.32 6.48 -3.26
C ALA A 56 -16.14 5.52 -3.27
N VAL A 57 -14.97 6.00 -3.74
CA VAL A 57 -13.70 5.29 -3.67
C VAL A 57 -12.71 6.13 -2.88
N ILE A 58 -12.12 5.55 -1.83
CA ILE A 58 -10.99 6.13 -1.11
C ILE A 58 -9.70 5.63 -1.76
N LEU A 59 -8.78 6.54 -2.08
CA LEU A 59 -7.53 6.27 -2.75
C LEU A 59 -6.37 6.38 -1.75
N GLN A 60 -5.73 5.24 -1.45
CA GLN A 60 -4.60 5.17 -0.53
C GLN A 60 -3.30 4.86 -1.27
N THR A 61 -2.34 5.76 -1.15
CA THR A 61 -0.99 5.60 -1.72
C THR A 61 -0.10 4.66 -0.91
N GLY A 62 1.03 4.26 -1.49
CA GLY A 62 2.06 3.44 -0.85
C GLY A 62 2.90 4.17 0.21
N SER A 63 4.07 3.61 0.54
CA SER A 63 5.02 4.16 1.51
C SER A 63 5.52 5.55 1.11
N GLY A 64 5.98 6.31 2.10
CA GLY A 64 6.55 7.64 1.94
C GLY A 64 5.57 8.78 2.25
N PRO A 65 6.07 10.03 2.27
CA PRO A 65 5.29 11.22 2.62
C PRO A 65 4.46 11.71 1.42
N ASN A 66 3.47 10.90 1.02
CA ASN A 66 2.64 11.18 -0.15
C ASN A 66 1.57 12.24 0.14
N THR A 67 1.44 13.18 -0.80
CA THR A 67 0.39 14.19 -0.82
C THR A 67 -0.78 13.76 -1.68
N ARG A 68 -1.85 14.57 -1.72
CA ARG A 68 -3.03 14.40 -2.56
C ARG A 68 -2.71 14.54 -4.06
N GLY A 69 -3.59 14.05 -4.91
CA GLY A 69 -3.53 14.21 -6.37
C GLY A 69 -2.89 13.03 -7.11
N ALA A 70 -2.59 11.93 -6.42
CA ALA A 70 -2.29 10.68 -7.10
C ALA A 70 -3.53 10.19 -7.88
N TYR A 71 -3.30 9.47 -9.00
CA TYR A 71 -4.36 8.83 -9.79
C TYR A 71 -5.42 9.78 -10.39
N LEU A 72 -5.11 11.05 -10.68
CA LEU A 72 -6.08 12.02 -11.20
C LEU A 72 -6.83 11.53 -12.45
N THR A 73 -6.16 10.81 -13.35
CA THR A 73 -6.80 10.23 -14.54
C THR A 73 -7.85 9.20 -14.17
N LEU A 74 -7.54 8.31 -13.23
CA LEU A 74 -8.51 7.35 -12.70
C LEU A 74 -9.67 8.06 -12.00
N GLN A 75 -9.39 9.06 -11.15
CA GLN A 75 -10.42 9.83 -10.44
C GLN A 75 -11.40 10.46 -11.44
N ARG A 76 -10.92 11.08 -12.52
CA ARG A 76 -11.78 11.66 -13.57
C ARG A 76 -12.68 10.62 -14.25
N ARG A 77 -12.16 9.41 -14.49
CA ARG A 77 -12.96 8.29 -15.03
C ARG A 77 -14.04 7.86 -14.08
N LEU A 78 -13.73 7.76 -12.78
CA LEU A 78 -14.70 7.40 -11.73
C LEU A 78 -15.79 8.47 -11.59
N ILE A 79 -15.43 9.76 -11.60
CA ILE A 79 -16.39 10.88 -11.60
C ILE A 79 -17.32 10.80 -12.81
N ALA A 80 -16.78 10.54 -14.01
CA ALA A 80 -17.59 10.39 -15.23
C ALA A 80 -18.59 9.21 -15.13
N ALA A 81 -18.21 8.15 -14.40
CA ALA A 81 -19.07 7.00 -14.11
C ALA A 81 -20.07 7.24 -12.96
N GLY A 82 -20.06 8.41 -12.31
CA GLY A 82 -20.96 8.73 -11.21
C GLY A 82 -20.46 8.27 -9.84
N ILE A 83 -19.17 8.02 -9.69
CA ILE A 83 -18.53 7.57 -8.45
C ILE A 83 -17.71 8.72 -7.86
N ALA A 84 -17.96 9.08 -6.61
CA ALA A 84 -17.16 10.06 -5.87
C ALA A 84 -15.77 9.50 -5.53
N THR A 85 -14.78 10.39 -5.38
CA THR A 85 -13.42 9.98 -4.96
C THR A 85 -12.92 10.82 -3.80
N LEU A 86 -12.24 10.18 -2.87
CA LEU A 86 -11.57 10.81 -1.73
C LEU A 86 -10.10 10.43 -1.73
N ASP A 87 -9.21 11.40 -1.81
CA ASP A 87 -7.79 11.22 -1.56
C ASP A 87 -7.30 12.19 -0.48
N PHE A 88 -6.38 11.76 0.35
CA PHE A 88 -5.89 12.55 1.47
C PHE A 88 -4.37 12.49 1.61
N GLU A 89 -3.82 13.54 2.20
CA GLU A 89 -2.42 13.58 2.60
C GLU A 89 -2.23 12.76 3.87
N LYS A 90 -1.21 11.92 3.92
CA LYS A 90 -0.89 11.15 5.13
C LYS A 90 -0.70 12.08 6.33
N ARG A 91 -0.98 11.59 7.54
CA ARG A 91 -0.73 12.36 8.77
C ARG A 91 0.69 12.92 8.81
N GLY A 92 0.85 14.16 9.24
CA GLY A 92 2.13 14.86 9.29
C GLY A 92 2.74 15.21 7.93
N VAL A 93 1.98 15.08 6.83
CA VAL A 93 2.42 15.44 5.48
C VAL A 93 1.55 16.57 4.92
N GLY A 94 2.16 17.49 4.20
CA GLY A 94 1.48 18.60 3.54
C GLY A 94 0.67 19.44 4.51
N GLN A 95 -0.65 19.46 4.35
CA GLN A 95 -1.58 20.18 5.21
C GLN A 95 -2.23 19.30 6.32
N SER A 96 -1.93 18.00 6.34
CA SER A 96 -2.37 17.11 7.42
C SER A 96 -1.57 17.37 8.70
N THR A 97 -2.25 17.35 9.85
CA THR A 97 -1.59 17.48 11.16
C THR A 97 -1.09 16.14 11.69
N GLY A 98 -0.42 16.16 12.84
CA GLY A 98 0.16 14.97 13.47
C GLY A 98 1.61 14.76 13.10
N THR A 99 2.12 13.56 13.38
CA THR A 99 3.50 13.16 13.07
C THR A 99 3.49 12.07 12.01
N PHE A 100 4.31 12.23 10.98
CA PHE A 100 4.51 11.21 9.96
C PHE A 100 5.32 10.05 10.53
N THR A 101 4.74 8.87 10.57
CA THR A 101 5.39 7.63 11.05
C THR A 101 5.51 6.57 9.95
N ASP A 102 4.70 6.69 8.91
CA ASP A 102 4.52 5.69 7.84
C ASP A 102 4.22 4.27 8.36
N SER A 103 3.66 4.16 9.55
CA SER A 103 3.29 2.88 10.14
C SER A 103 1.99 2.33 9.58
N MET A 104 1.87 0.99 9.52
CA MET A 104 0.63 0.31 9.10
C MET A 104 -0.54 0.68 10.01
N GLY A 105 -0.33 0.70 11.34
CA GLY A 105 -1.39 1.02 12.29
C GLY A 105 -1.94 2.44 12.14
N ASP A 106 -1.08 3.41 11.84
CA ASP A 106 -1.51 4.77 11.57
C ASP A 106 -2.28 4.88 10.26
N MET A 107 -1.82 4.18 9.22
CA MET A 107 -2.52 4.13 7.93
C MET A 107 -3.89 3.46 8.06
N GLU A 108 -3.99 2.36 8.79
CA GLU A 108 -5.26 1.69 9.09
C GLU A 108 -6.23 2.61 9.84
N THR A 109 -5.72 3.37 10.81
CA THR A 109 -6.50 4.35 11.58
C THR A 109 -7.03 5.47 10.68
N ASP A 110 -6.17 6.01 9.80
CA ASP A 110 -6.53 7.09 8.89
C ASP A 110 -7.55 6.63 7.84
N LEU A 111 -7.40 5.43 7.30
CA LEU A 111 -8.38 4.83 6.40
C LEU A 111 -9.74 4.61 7.08
N ALA A 112 -9.75 4.07 8.29
CA ALA A 112 -10.99 3.87 9.03
C ALA A 112 -11.70 5.20 9.34
N ALA A 113 -10.95 6.24 9.68
CA ALA A 113 -11.50 7.59 9.88
C ALA A 113 -12.09 8.18 8.59
N ALA A 114 -11.41 7.99 7.44
CA ALA A 114 -11.89 8.44 6.14
C ALA A 114 -13.20 7.72 5.74
N ILE A 115 -13.31 6.41 6.00
CA ILE A 115 -14.54 5.63 5.78
C ILE A 115 -15.67 6.17 6.66
N ALA A 116 -15.42 6.31 7.96
CA ALA A 116 -16.40 6.81 8.91
C ALA A 116 -16.88 8.22 8.52
N TRP A 117 -15.96 9.10 8.13
CA TRP A 117 -16.29 10.45 7.70
C TRP A 117 -17.15 10.46 6.43
N LEU A 118 -16.84 9.66 5.41
CA LEU A 118 -17.70 9.55 4.21
C LEU A 118 -19.11 9.09 4.56
N ARG A 119 -19.27 8.19 5.51
CA ARG A 119 -20.59 7.71 5.97
C ARG A 119 -21.45 8.77 6.65
N THR A 120 -20.84 9.84 7.17
CA THR A 120 -21.61 10.98 7.77
C THR A 120 -22.20 11.91 6.72
N ARG A 121 -21.79 11.80 5.45
CA ARG A 121 -22.19 12.73 4.41
C ARG A 121 -23.54 12.34 3.78
N ALA A 122 -24.41 13.32 3.59
CA ALA A 122 -25.72 13.12 2.96
C ALA A 122 -25.63 12.82 1.45
N ASP A 123 -24.54 13.27 0.79
CA ASP A 123 -24.30 13.09 -0.63
C ASP A 123 -23.54 11.77 -0.98
N ILE A 124 -23.14 10.99 0.03
CA ILE A 124 -22.46 9.70 -0.15
C ILE A 124 -23.36 8.53 0.24
N ASP A 125 -23.37 7.51 -0.57
CA ASP A 125 -23.98 6.23 -0.20
C ASP A 125 -23.00 5.41 0.63
N GLY A 126 -23.16 5.45 1.93
CA GLY A 126 -22.28 4.77 2.89
C GLY A 126 -22.22 3.25 2.78
N ALA A 127 -23.17 2.62 2.08
CA ALA A 127 -23.13 1.19 1.78
C ALA A 127 -22.32 0.84 0.53
N ARG A 128 -21.97 1.84 -0.29
CA ARG A 128 -21.23 1.66 -1.54
C ARG A 128 -19.88 2.42 -1.51
N ILE A 129 -19.09 2.16 -0.46
CA ILE A 129 -17.72 2.68 -0.32
C ILE A 129 -16.74 1.56 -0.66
N ALA A 130 -15.78 1.86 -1.54
CA ALA A 130 -14.67 0.97 -1.87
C ALA A 130 -13.33 1.59 -1.47
N LEU A 131 -12.31 0.76 -1.25
CA LEU A 131 -10.92 1.17 -1.07
C LEU A 131 -10.09 0.81 -2.30
N LEU A 132 -9.24 1.72 -2.74
CA LEU A 132 -8.16 1.44 -3.67
C LEU A 132 -6.84 1.71 -2.93
N GLY A 133 -6.02 0.69 -2.77
CA GLY A 133 -4.72 0.80 -2.15
C GLY A 133 -3.59 0.41 -3.10
N HIS A 134 -2.45 1.13 -3.04
CA HIS A 134 -1.23 0.81 -3.76
C HIS A 134 -0.10 0.49 -2.78
N SER A 135 0.66 -0.57 -3.05
CA SER A 135 1.85 -0.93 -2.24
C SER A 135 1.47 -1.11 -0.75
N GLN A 136 2.04 -0.33 0.16
CA GLN A 136 1.65 -0.32 1.58
C GLN A 136 0.16 -0.06 1.78
N GLY A 137 -0.44 0.86 0.99
CA GLY A 137 -1.88 1.11 1.03
C GLY A 137 -2.72 -0.10 0.61
N ALA A 138 -2.20 -0.91 -0.33
CA ALA A 138 -2.83 -2.17 -0.69
C ALA A 138 -2.76 -3.20 0.44
N ALA A 139 -1.68 -3.23 1.22
CA ALA A 139 -1.60 -4.09 2.40
C ALA A 139 -2.56 -3.66 3.52
N ALA A 140 -2.76 -2.35 3.71
CA ALA A 140 -3.67 -1.82 4.73
C ALA A 140 -5.16 -2.03 4.38
N ALA A 141 -5.53 -1.89 3.11
CA ALA A 141 -6.92 -1.92 2.67
C ALA A 141 -7.68 -3.20 3.07
N PRO A 142 -7.16 -4.43 2.87
CA PRO A 142 -7.86 -5.64 3.29
C PRO A 142 -7.97 -5.77 4.81
N ILE A 143 -6.98 -5.30 5.58
CA ILE A 143 -7.02 -5.33 7.04
C ILE A 143 -8.14 -4.43 7.56
N VAL A 144 -8.26 -3.22 6.99
CA VAL A 144 -9.34 -2.29 7.34
C VAL A 144 -10.70 -2.84 6.90
N ALA A 145 -10.80 -3.41 5.71
CA ALA A 145 -12.05 -3.96 5.20
C ALA A 145 -12.55 -5.17 6.00
N ASP A 146 -11.66 -6.05 6.42
CA ASP A 146 -11.99 -7.21 7.24
C ASP A 146 -12.55 -6.78 8.62
N ARG A 147 -12.01 -5.70 9.18
CA ARG A 147 -12.52 -5.12 10.44
C ARG A 147 -13.82 -4.33 10.26
N ASP A 148 -13.96 -3.61 9.17
CA ASP A 148 -15.13 -2.79 8.88
C ASP A 148 -16.36 -3.65 8.54
N GLY A 149 -16.18 -4.69 7.75
CA GLY A 149 -17.22 -5.68 7.40
C GLY A 149 -18.34 -5.19 6.47
N SER A 150 -18.32 -3.91 6.05
CA SER A 150 -19.39 -3.29 5.27
C SER A 150 -18.92 -2.45 4.07
N LEU A 151 -17.65 -2.57 3.69
CA LEU A 151 -17.17 -2.01 2.43
C LEU A 151 -17.73 -2.79 1.23
N ALA A 152 -17.90 -2.10 0.10
CA ALA A 152 -18.51 -2.69 -1.09
C ALA A 152 -17.50 -3.43 -1.98
N ALA A 153 -16.24 -2.98 -2.02
CA ALA A 153 -15.21 -3.59 -2.85
C ALA A 153 -13.80 -3.11 -2.45
N ILE A 154 -12.78 -3.83 -2.91
CA ILE A 154 -11.36 -3.41 -2.80
C ILE A 154 -10.68 -3.51 -4.16
N VAL A 155 -9.82 -2.53 -4.47
CA VAL A 155 -8.80 -2.61 -5.51
C VAL A 155 -7.43 -2.64 -4.82
N PHE A 156 -6.70 -3.73 -5.05
CA PHE A 156 -5.40 -4.03 -4.47
C PHE A 156 -4.34 -3.91 -5.57
N LEU A 157 -3.49 -2.87 -5.51
CA LEU A 157 -2.51 -2.57 -6.54
C LEU A 157 -1.08 -2.83 -6.06
N ALA A 158 -0.37 -3.75 -6.71
CA ALA A 158 1.04 -4.06 -6.46
C ALA A 158 1.38 -4.11 -4.95
N GLY A 159 0.48 -4.67 -4.16
CA GLY A 159 0.63 -4.76 -2.72
C GLY A 159 1.36 -6.02 -2.30
N PRO A 160 2.09 -5.96 -1.19
CA PRO A 160 2.63 -7.16 -0.59
C PRO A 160 1.52 -7.99 0.05
N VAL A 161 1.58 -9.30 -0.17
CA VAL A 161 0.68 -10.29 0.40
C VAL A 161 1.49 -11.23 1.27
N GLY A 162 1.04 -11.47 2.47
CA GLY A 162 1.73 -12.41 3.34
C GLY A 162 1.09 -12.49 4.72
N ASP A 163 1.49 -13.48 5.46
CA ASP A 163 1.19 -13.62 6.88
C ASP A 163 2.18 -12.77 7.69
N ARG A 164 1.86 -12.58 8.97
CA ARG A 164 2.70 -11.81 9.88
C ARG A 164 4.18 -12.22 9.80
N GLY A 165 5.02 -11.26 9.53
CA GLY A 165 6.48 -11.41 9.40
C GLY A 165 6.97 -11.97 8.08
N THR A 166 6.21 -12.78 7.35
CA THR A 166 6.68 -13.44 6.13
C THR A 166 7.05 -12.43 5.06
N MET A 167 6.15 -11.54 4.72
CA MET A 167 6.36 -10.49 3.72
C MET A 167 7.64 -9.69 3.97
N PHE A 168 7.85 -9.27 5.22
CA PHE A 168 9.01 -8.49 5.62
C PHE A 168 10.30 -9.30 5.53
N LEU A 169 10.29 -10.53 6.05
CA LEU A 169 11.47 -11.40 6.13
C LEU A 169 11.87 -11.95 4.76
N ASP A 170 10.91 -12.25 3.89
CA ASP A 170 11.17 -12.69 2.52
C ASP A 170 11.80 -11.57 1.69
N GLY A 171 11.30 -10.34 1.84
CA GLY A 171 11.93 -9.16 1.24
C GLY A 171 13.37 -8.94 1.73
N MET A 172 13.62 -9.13 3.03
CA MET A 172 14.97 -9.05 3.60
C MET A 172 15.89 -10.13 3.03
N ARG A 173 15.43 -11.39 2.95
CA ARG A 173 16.17 -12.50 2.35
C ARG A 173 16.57 -12.19 0.91
N ALA A 174 15.63 -11.79 0.09
CA ALA A 174 15.86 -11.45 -1.30
C ALA A 174 16.92 -10.34 -1.44
N GLN A 175 16.83 -9.28 -0.65
CA GLN A 175 17.82 -8.18 -0.67
C GLN A 175 19.22 -8.63 -0.26
N LEU A 176 19.35 -9.51 0.72
CA LEU A 176 20.64 -10.02 1.16
C LEU A 176 21.31 -10.85 0.05
N ILE A 177 20.53 -11.71 -0.61
CA ILE A 177 21.01 -12.54 -1.73
C ILE A 177 21.38 -11.68 -2.94
N GLU A 178 20.53 -10.72 -3.32
CA GLU A 178 20.82 -9.77 -4.40
C GLU A 178 22.06 -8.90 -4.09
N GLY A 179 22.28 -8.59 -2.81
CA GLY A 179 23.48 -7.92 -2.31
C GLY A 179 24.73 -8.80 -2.24
N GLY A 180 24.67 -10.02 -2.82
CA GLY A 180 25.82 -10.94 -2.92
C GLY A 180 26.07 -11.79 -1.67
N ARG A 181 25.12 -11.89 -0.76
CA ARG A 181 25.24 -12.80 0.39
C ARG A 181 24.87 -14.23 -0.02
N SER A 182 25.54 -15.24 0.56
CA SER A 182 25.13 -16.62 0.36
C SER A 182 23.74 -16.88 0.97
N PRO A 183 22.98 -17.87 0.44
CA PRO A 183 21.69 -18.26 1.01
C PRO A 183 21.77 -18.52 2.52
N ASP A 184 22.78 -19.24 2.98
CA ASP A 184 22.97 -19.57 4.41
C ASP A 184 23.21 -18.32 5.26
N ALA A 185 24.03 -17.37 4.75
CA ALA A 185 24.24 -16.10 5.44
C ALA A 185 22.97 -15.25 5.50
N ALA A 186 22.17 -15.24 4.42
CA ALA A 186 20.89 -14.57 4.41
C ALA A 186 19.92 -15.19 5.40
N GLU A 187 19.80 -16.52 5.45
CA GLU A 187 18.94 -17.22 6.43
C GLU A 187 19.36 -16.97 7.87
N SER A 188 20.66 -16.94 8.15
CA SER A 188 21.16 -16.60 9.48
C SER A 188 20.72 -15.20 9.95
N VAL A 189 20.79 -14.20 9.05
CA VAL A 189 20.35 -12.84 9.35
C VAL A 189 18.82 -12.79 9.50
N VAL A 190 18.06 -13.41 8.59
CA VAL A 190 16.60 -13.45 8.63
C VAL A 190 16.10 -14.14 9.90
N GLY A 191 16.72 -15.24 10.31
CA GLY A 191 16.40 -15.93 11.56
C GLY A 191 16.61 -15.06 12.80
N ALA A 192 17.74 -14.38 12.88
CA ALA A 192 18.02 -13.45 13.97
C ALA A 192 17.09 -12.23 13.96
N ALA A 193 16.77 -11.69 12.77
CA ALA A 193 15.81 -10.61 12.60
C ALA A 193 14.40 -11.02 13.07
N ARG A 194 13.96 -12.22 12.76
CA ARG A 194 12.68 -12.77 13.23
C ARG A 194 12.62 -12.78 14.75
N ILE A 195 13.63 -13.32 15.41
CA ILE A 195 13.69 -13.42 16.88
C ILE A 195 13.61 -12.02 17.50
N TRP A 196 14.36 -11.09 16.96
CA TRP A 196 14.42 -9.73 17.48
C TRP A 196 13.10 -8.96 17.25
N MET A 197 12.54 -9.00 16.03
CA MET A 197 11.26 -8.37 15.70
C MET A 197 10.12 -8.93 16.55
N GLU A 198 10.11 -10.24 16.79
CA GLU A 198 9.12 -10.90 17.65
C GLU A 198 9.25 -10.44 19.11
N ALA A 199 10.48 -10.35 19.64
CA ALA A 199 10.72 -9.84 20.99
C ALA A 199 10.25 -8.38 21.14
N ARG A 200 10.47 -7.55 20.10
CA ARG A 200 10.01 -6.15 20.06
C ARG A 200 8.47 -6.07 20.01
N SER A 201 7.86 -6.84 19.10
CA SER A 201 6.41 -6.84 18.88
C SER A 201 5.63 -7.24 20.15
N ARG A 202 6.06 -8.28 20.85
CA ARG A 202 5.42 -8.73 22.10
C ARG A 202 5.86 -7.97 23.35
N LYS A 203 6.69 -6.93 23.20
CA LYS A 203 7.24 -6.13 24.32
C LYS A 203 7.93 -7.01 25.38
N ALA A 204 8.82 -7.88 24.92
CA ALA A 204 9.56 -8.80 25.76
C ALA A 204 10.36 -8.08 26.87
N PRO A 205 10.76 -8.78 27.96
CA PRO A 205 11.63 -8.21 28.97
C PRO A 205 12.90 -7.60 28.35
N GLY A 206 13.37 -6.47 28.88
CA GLY A 206 14.48 -5.69 28.32
C GLY A 206 15.76 -6.51 28.08
N GLY A 207 16.10 -7.43 28.98
CA GLY A 207 17.26 -8.31 28.82
C GLY A 207 17.14 -9.27 27.64
N GLU A 208 15.94 -9.69 27.25
CA GLU A 208 15.70 -10.50 26.07
C GLU A 208 15.85 -9.68 24.79
N ILE A 209 15.26 -8.47 24.76
CA ILE A 209 15.41 -7.53 23.63
C ILE A 209 16.88 -7.21 23.38
N VAL A 210 17.65 -6.95 24.44
CA VAL A 210 19.09 -6.65 24.34
C VAL A 210 19.86 -7.85 23.76
N ARG A 211 19.60 -9.07 24.20
CA ARG A 211 20.23 -10.28 23.66
C ARG A 211 19.87 -10.48 22.18
N ALA A 212 18.59 -10.46 21.86
CA ALA A 212 18.11 -10.63 20.49
C ALA A 212 18.71 -9.57 19.53
N ARG A 213 18.88 -8.32 20.01
CA ARG A 213 19.56 -7.27 19.26
C ARG A 213 21.02 -7.59 19.01
N ALA A 214 21.75 -8.04 20.04
CA ALA A 214 23.16 -8.41 19.92
C ALA A 214 23.35 -9.59 18.93
N ASP A 215 22.47 -10.58 18.98
CA ASP A 215 22.49 -11.73 18.08
C ASP A 215 22.24 -11.30 16.62
N LEU A 216 21.34 -10.33 16.39
CA LEU A 216 21.07 -9.78 15.07
C LEU A 216 22.28 -9.00 14.52
N VAL A 217 22.92 -8.16 15.33
CA VAL A 217 24.17 -7.46 14.94
C VAL A 217 25.26 -8.48 14.60
N ALA A 218 25.42 -9.52 15.43
CA ALA A 218 26.39 -10.58 15.18
C ALA A 218 26.08 -11.36 13.89
N ALA A 219 24.79 -11.61 13.56
CA ALA A 219 24.40 -12.26 12.33
C ALA A 219 24.74 -11.41 11.10
N PHE A 220 24.47 -10.11 11.10
CA PHE A 220 24.89 -9.20 10.04
C PHE A 220 26.41 -9.18 9.88
N THR A 221 27.16 -9.14 10.99
CA THR A 221 28.63 -9.14 10.96
C THR A 221 29.16 -10.44 10.34
N ARG A 222 28.64 -11.61 10.73
CA ARG A 222 29.01 -12.89 10.12
C ARG A 222 28.65 -12.97 8.64
N ALA A 223 27.57 -12.29 8.22
CA ALA A 223 27.20 -12.16 6.80
C ALA A 223 28.09 -11.16 6.03
N GLY A 224 29.17 -10.64 6.65
CA GLY A 224 30.16 -9.78 6.02
C GLY A 224 29.80 -8.30 5.99
N PHE A 225 28.88 -7.84 6.83
CA PHE A 225 28.64 -6.41 7.02
C PHE A 225 29.67 -5.84 8.01
N PRO A 226 30.27 -4.67 7.72
CA PRO A 226 31.08 -3.96 8.70
C PRO A 226 30.29 -3.70 9.99
N PRO A 227 30.92 -3.70 11.19
CA PRO A 227 30.20 -3.54 12.46
C PRO A 227 29.28 -2.31 12.51
N GLN A 228 29.73 -1.18 12.00
CA GLN A 228 28.93 0.04 11.94
C GLN A 228 27.70 -0.11 11.02
N ALA A 229 27.82 -0.82 9.90
CA ALA A 229 26.71 -1.09 8.99
C ALA A 229 25.71 -2.08 9.62
N ALA A 230 26.18 -3.10 10.36
CA ALA A 230 25.34 -4.04 11.11
C ALA A 230 24.51 -3.32 12.19
N GLU A 231 25.14 -2.43 12.95
CA GLU A 231 24.45 -1.58 13.93
C GLU A 231 23.43 -0.65 13.26
N GLY A 232 23.80 0.00 12.15
CA GLY A 232 22.91 0.85 11.39
C GLY A 232 21.70 0.10 10.86
N ALA A 233 21.89 -1.10 10.30
CA ALA A 233 20.81 -1.97 9.84
C ALA A 233 19.84 -2.33 10.96
N THR A 234 20.36 -2.67 12.14
CA THR A 234 19.53 -3.00 13.30
C THR A 234 18.72 -1.81 13.80
N LYS A 235 19.29 -0.60 13.78
CA LYS A 235 18.55 0.64 14.12
C LYS A 235 17.41 0.92 13.13
N VAL A 236 17.62 0.69 11.84
CA VAL A 236 16.58 0.85 10.83
C VAL A 236 15.42 -0.12 11.09
N LEU A 237 15.72 -1.36 11.49
CA LEU A 237 14.70 -2.34 11.83
C LEU A 237 13.89 -1.97 13.08
N ASP A 238 14.42 -1.13 13.96
CA ASP A 238 13.77 -0.65 15.20
C ASP A 238 12.84 0.56 14.98
N THR A 239 12.49 0.85 13.76
CA THR A 239 11.56 1.94 13.46
C THR A 239 10.11 1.48 13.62
N PRO A 240 9.18 2.35 14.06
CA PRO A 240 7.75 2.03 14.13
C PRO A 240 7.20 1.56 12.78
N GLN A 241 7.70 2.12 11.68
CA GLN A 241 7.33 1.72 10.33
C GLN A 241 7.64 0.24 10.09
N LEU A 242 8.90 -0.19 10.25
CA LEU A 242 9.30 -1.56 9.92
C LEU A 242 8.75 -2.58 10.91
N LEU A 243 8.63 -2.22 12.19
CA LEU A 243 7.95 -3.07 13.17
C LEU A 243 6.48 -3.30 12.80
N SER A 244 5.78 -2.25 12.39
CA SER A 244 4.38 -2.36 11.95
C SER A 244 4.21 -3.17 10.66
N PHE A 245 5.18 -3.11 9.74
CA PHE A 245 5.21 -3.99 8.57
C PHE A 245 5.42 -5.46 8.92
N TYR A 246 6.26 -5.73 9.91
CA TYR A 246 6.43 -7.08 10.44
C TYR A 246 5.14 -7.63 11.06
N GLU A 247 4.39 -6.78 11.77
CA GLU A 247 3.14 -7.15 12.44
C GLU A 247 1.96 -7.28 11.48
N ALA A 248 2.00 -6.63 10.32
CA ALA A 248 0.92 -6.65 9.36
C ALA A 248 0.71 -8.04 8.74
N ALA A 249 -0.54 -8.42 8.57
CA ALA A 249 -0.96 -9.70 7.99
C ALA A 249 -2.08 -9.49 6.95
N PRO A 250 -1.78 -8.89 5.79
CA PRO A 250 -2.78 -8.65 4.75
C PRO A 250 -3.32 -9.94 4.13
N GLY A 251 -2.52 -11.00 4.04
CA GLY A 251 -2.92 -12.28 3.46
C GLY A 251 -4.11 -12.92 4.17
N PRO A 252 -4.07 -13.16 5.49
CA PRO A 252 -5.22 -13.65 6.23
C PRO A 252 -6.46 -12.79 6.11
N ALA A 253 -6.31 -11.45 6.10
CA ALA A 253 -7.43 -10.55 5.90
C ALA A 253 -8.06 -10.74 4.50
N LEU A 254 -7.25 -10.75 3.44
CA LEU A 254 -7.70 -10.98 2.07
C LEU A 254 -8.46 -12.31 1.92
N ARG A 255 -7.97 -13.39 2.53
CA ARG A 255 -8.64 -14.70 2.47
C ARG A 255 -10.03 -14.69 3.15
N ARG A 256 -10.24 -13.84 4.17
CA ARG A 256 -11.52 -13.73 4.87
C ARG A 256 -12.55 -12.85 4.18
N LEU A 257 -12.13 -11.95 3.31
CA LEU A 257 -13.04 -11.02 2.63
C LEU A 257 -14.09 -11.76 1.80
N ARG A 258 -15.33 -11.33 1.94
CA ARG A 258 -16.48 -11.81 1.16
C ARG A 258 -16.94 -10.80 0.11
N ILE A 259 -16.36 -9.62 0.11
CA ILE A 259 -16.61 -8.57 -0.88
C ILE A 259 -15.74 -8.79 -2.13
N PRO A 260 -16.11 -8.24 -3.29
CA PRO A 260 -15.30 -8.27 -4.49
C PRO A 260 -13.93 -7.63 -4.29
N VAL A 261 -12.88 -8.30 -4.79
CA VAL A 261 -11.49 -7.82 -4.74
C VAL A 261 -10.90 -7.84 -6.15
N LEU A 262 -10.50 -6.68 -6.66
CA LEU A 262 -9.68 -6.60 -7.86
C LEU A 262 -8.22 -6.51 -7.44
N VAL A 263 -7.43 -7.50 -7.83
CA VAL A 263 -5.98 -7.51 -7.62
C VAL A 263 -5.29 -7.20 -8.93
N VAL A 264 -4.46 -6.18 -8.94
CA VAL A 264 -3.62 -5.82 -10.10
C VAL A 264 -2.17 -5.89 -9.70
N LEU A 265 -1.46 -6.84 -10.26
CA LEU A 265 -0.03 -7.07 -10.01
C LEU A 265 0.80 -6.44 -11.12
N ALA A 266 1.96 -5.89 -10.76
CA ALA A 266 2.95 -5.41 -11.70
C ALA A 266 3.86 -6.59 -12.09
N GLY A 267 3.88 -6.98 -13.37
CA GLY A 267 4.52 -8.22 -13.83
C GLY A 267 6.06 -8.22 -13.77
N ARG A 268 6.67 -7.05 -13.58
CA ARG A 268 8.11 -6.85 -13.32
C ARG A 268 8.36 -6.02 -12.09
N ASP A 269 7.55 -6.26 -11.05
CA ASP A 269 7.66 -5.59 -9.77
C ASP A 269 9.05 -5.86 -9.15
N GLU A 270 9.75 -4.80 -8.80
CA GLU A 270 11.08 -4.86 -8.20
C GLU A 270 11.06 -4.88 -6.67
N ILE A 271 9.86 -4.78 -6.07
CA ILE A 271 9.66 -4.68 -4.62
C ILE A 271 8.85 -5.87 -4.08
N VAL A 272 7.76 -6.22 -4.76
CA VAL A 272 6.84 -7.29 -4.39
C VAL A 272 6.98 -8.43 -5.39
N ASP A 273 7.01 -9.68 -4.91
CA ASP A 273 7.03 -10.87 -5.77
C ASP A 273 5.65 -11.13 -6.39
N PRO A 274 5.43 -10.88 -7.71
CA PRO A 274 4.11 -11.03 -8.31
C PRO A 274 3.62 -12.49 -8.34
N PRO A 275 4.43 -13.52 -8.66
CA PRO A 275 4.01 -14.92 -8.59
C PRO A 275 3.58 -15.36 -7.20
N GLY A 276 4.35 -15.02 -6.18
CA GLY A 276 4.00 -15.33 -4.78
C GLY A 276 2.73 -14.62 -4.33
N ALA A 277 2.56 -13.36 -4.73
CA ALA A 277 1.32 -12.62 -4.47
C ALA A 277 0.12 -13.25 -5.19
N ALA A 278 0.25 -13.63 -6.45
CA ALA A 278 -0.81 -14.28 -7.22
C ALA A 278 -1.24 -15.62 -6.58
N ALA A 279 -0.28 -16.44 -6.15
CA ALA A 279 -0.56 -17.72 -5.49
C ALA A 279 -1.32 -17.52 -4.17
N ALA A 280 -0.87 -16.58 -3.33
CA ALA A 280 -1.51 -16.29 -2.04
C ALA A 280 -2.93 -15.73 -2.18
N LEU A 281 -3.23 -15.03 -3.27
CA LEU A 281 -4.53 -14.39 -3.54
C LEU A 281 -5.52 -15.29 -4.26
N GLY A 282 -5.04 -16.27 -5.03
CA GLY A 282 -5.89 -17.19 -5.81
C GLY A 282 -6.80 -18.09 -4.96
N GLU A 283 -6.61 -18.11 -3.65
CA GLU A 283 -7.46 -18.84 -2.69
C GLU A 283 -8.76 -18.11 -2.34
N ASN A 284 -8.89 -16.82 -2.66
CA ASN A 284 -10.13 -16.07 -2.41
C ASN A 284 -11.06 -16.12 -3.64
N PRO A 285 -12.23 -16.76 -3.56
CA PRO A 285 -13.16 -16.90 -4.70
C PRO A 285 -13.76 -15.56 -5.17
N ASN A 286 -13.65 -14.51 -4.37
CA ASN A 286 -14.13 -13.17 -4.71
C ASN A 286 -13.02 -12.28 -5.32
N ALA A 287 -11.81 -12.81 -5.49
CA ALA A 287 -10.69 -12.06 -6.04
C ALA A 287 -10.53 -12.34 -7.55
N LEU A 288 -10.52 -11.25 -8.33
CA LEU A 288 -10.06 -11.25 -9.71
C LEU A 288 -8.60 -10.79 -9.73
N VAL A 289 -7.68 -11.70 -10.09
CA VAL A 289 -6.24 -11.39 -10.14
C VAL A 289 -5.80 -11.13 -11.56
N LEU A 290 -5.19 -9.99 -11.80
CA LEU A 290 -4.67 -9.55 -13.09
C LEU A 290 -3.20 -9.18 -12.94
N THR A 291 -2.38 -9.53 -13.92
CA THR A 291 -0.99 -9.09 -14.00
C THR A 291 -0.79 -8.18 -15.20
N VAL A 292 -0.16 -7.03 -15.01
CA VAL A 292 0.22 -6.10 -16.07
C VAL A 292 1.62 -6.43 -16.55
N PRO A 293 1.79 -7.05 -17.74
CA PRO A 293 3.10 -7.45 -18.23
C PRO A 293 4.02 -6.24 -18.42
N GLY A 294 5.27 -6.36 -18.01
CA GLY A 294 6.27 -5.32 -18.18
C GLY A 294 6.15 -4.12 -17.24
N ALA A 295 5.15 -4.09 -16.37
CA ALA A 295 5.02 -3.04 -15.36
C ALA A 295 5.97 -3.29 -14.18
N GLY A 296 6.71 -2.27 -13.75
CA GLY A 296 7.38 -2.20 -12.46
C GLY A 296 6.40 -1.80 -11.35
N HIS A 297 6.88 -1.73 -10.12
CA HIS A 297 6.09 -1.50 -8.91
C HIS A 297 5.08 -0.32 -9.00
N ASN A 298 5.49 0.77 -9.60
CA ASN A 298 4.65 1.96 -9.80
C ASN A 298 3.87 1.94 -11.13
N PHE A 299 3.75 0.77 -11.77
CA PHE A 299 3.10 0.61 -13.08
C PHE A 299 3.72 1.43 -14.23
N ALA A 300 4.96 1.89 -14.10
CA ALA A 300 5.75 2.34 -15.22
C ALA A 300 6.36 1.13 -15.95
N TYR A 301 6.57 1.24 -17.27
CA TYR A 301 7.25 0.18 -18.02
C TYR A 301 8.67 -0.04 -17.47
N ARG A 302 8.98 -1.28 -17.15
CA ARG A 302 10.29 -1.70 -16.67
C ARG A 302 10.89 -2.72 -17.65
N PRO A 303 12.06 -2.43 -18.26
CA PRO A 303 12.76 -3.39 -19.16
C PRO A 303 13.09 -4.70 -18.45
N ALA A 304 13.23 -5.78 -19.22
CA ALA A 304 13.56 -7.10 -18.66
C ALA A 304 14.99 -7.17 -18.09
N ASP A 305 15.88 -6.38 -18.65
CA ASP A 305 17.29 -6.23 -18.28
C ASP A 305 17.57 -5.09 -17.30
N ALA A 306 16.52 -4.45 -16.78
CA ALA A 306 16.69 -3.40 -15.76
C ALA A 306 17.39 -3.97 -14.51
N PRO A 307 18.37 -3.24 -13.95
CA PRO A 307 19.03 -3.68 -12.72
C PRO A 307 18.02 -3.97 -11.60
N PRO A 308 18.32 -4.94 -10.71
CA PRO A 308 17.46 -5.24 -9.58
C PRO A 308 17.08 -3.97 -8.80
N ARG A 309 15.82 -3.88 -8.37
CA ARG A 309 15.28 -2.78 -7.54
C ARG A 309 15.52 -1.37 -8.07
N THR A 310 15.72 -1.23 -9.37
CA THR A 310 15.76 0.09 -10.01
C THR A 310 14.46 0.36 -10.72
N ASN A 311 13.97 1.59 -10.61
CA ASN A 311 12.86 2.10 -11.42
C ASN A 311 13.43 3.11 -12.42
N PRO A 312 13.72 2.71 -13.68
CA PRO A 312 14.29 3.61 -14.67
C PRO A 312 13.39 4.82 -14.89
N PRO A 313 13.92 6.04 -14.94
CA PRO A 313 13.12 7.23 -15.21
C PRO A 313 12.59 7.22 -16.65
N GLY A 314 11.38 7.74 -16.87
CA GLY A 314 10.83 8.03 -18.21
C GLY A 314 10.15 6.84 -18.91
N GLY A 315 9.82 5.78 -18.20
CA GLY A 315 9.09 4.64 -18.76
C GLY A 315 7.65 4.98 -19.16
N ARG A 316 7.13 4.27 -20.20
CA ARG A 316 5.72 4.33 -20.59
C ARG A 316 4.84 3.91 -19.39
N TRP A 317 3.81 4.71 -19.12
CA TRP A 317 2.82 4.39 -18.08
C TRP A 317 1.93 3.22 -18.52
N LEU A 318 1.85 2.18 -17.69
CA LEU A 318 1.09 0.97 -17.95
C LEU A 318 -0.06 0.78 -16.95
N PHE A 319 -0.38 1.78 -16.14
CA PHE A 319 -1.45 1.70 -15.16
C PHE A 319 -2.80 1.48 -15.83
N PRO A 320 -3.58 0.46 -15.44
CA PRO A 320 -4.78 0.06 -16.17
C PRO A 320 -6.04 0.83 -15.72
N GLU A 321 -6.02 2.18 -15.74
CA GLU A 321 -7.16 3.02 -15.29
C GLU A 321 -8.50 2.63 -15.91
N PRO A 322 -8.62 2.37 -17.24
CA PRO A 322 -9.91 2.04 -17.84
C PRO A 322 -10.51 0.76 -17.28
N LEU A 323 -9.67 -0.25 -17.02
CA LEU A 323 -10.08 -1.53 -16.47
C LEU A 323 -10.54 -1.37 -15.01
N ILE A 324 -9.77 -0.66 -14.19
CA ILE A 324 -10.09 -0.41 -12.79
C ILE A 324 -11.39 0.39 -12.69
N ALA A 325 -11.52 1.46 -13.49
CA ALA A 325 -12.72 2.29 -13.50
C ALA A 325 -13.97 1.48 -13.92
N ARG A 326 -13.87 0.65 -14.96
CA ARG A 326 -14.96 -0.21 -15.39
C ARG A 326 -15.34 -1.20 -14.29
N TRP A 327 -14.38 -1.93 -13.72
CA TRP A 327 -14.64 -2.91 -12.66
C TRP A 327 -15.32 -2.27 -11.44
N LEU A 328 -14.85 -1.11 -11.00
CA LEU A 328 -15.49 -0.36 -9.91
C LEU A 328 -16.90 0.11 -10.27
N THR A 329 -17.13 0.50 -11.53
CA THR A 329 -18.46 0.89 -12.01
C THR A 329 -19.42 -0.29 -11.98
N ASP A 330 -19.00 -1.45 -12.48
CA ASP A 330 -19.81 -2.67 -12.50
C ASP A 330 -20.25 -3.04 -11.07
N TRP A 331 -19.36 -2.98 -10.08
CA TRP A 331 -19.68 -3.32 -8.70
C TRP A 331 -20.42 -2.23 -7.92
N LEU A 332 -20.00 -0.97 -8.04
CA LEU A 332 -20.53 0.12 -7.22
C LEU A 332 -21.81 0.76 -7.80
N VAL A 333 -21.98 0.73 -9.12
CA VAL A 333 -23.13 1.37 -9.81
C VAL A 333 -24.13 0.34 -10.27
N HIS A 334 -23.68 -0.78 -10.84
CA HIS A 334 -24.57 -1.79 -11.44
C HIS A 334 -24.85 -3.00 -10.54
N GLY A 335 -24.15 -3.14 -9.40
CA GLY A 335 -24.39 -4.20 -8.41
C GLY A 335 -23.77 -5.55 -8.76
N GLY A 336 -22.82 -5.59 -9.69
CA GLY A 336 -22.06 -6.77 -10.07
C GLY A 336 -21.63 -6.78 -11.54
N MET A 337 -20.77 -7.73 -11.90
CA MET A 337 -20.39 -7.95 -13.31
C MET A 337 -21.55 -8.69 -14.02
N ASN A 338 -22.05 -8.13 -15.11
CA ASN A 338 -22.98 -8.77 -16.04
C ASN A 338 -22.23 -9.64 -17.05
#